data_9c44e6c4bd3c30cf795a3d86935b06dd
#
_entry.id   9c44e6c4bd3c30cf795a3d86935b06dd
#
_cell.length_a   1.000
_cell.length_b   1.000
_cell.length_c   1.000
_cell.angle_alpha   90.00
_cell.angle_beta   90.00
_cell.angle_gamma   90.00
#
_symmetry.space_group_name_H-M   'P 1'
#
loop_
_entity.id
_entity.type
_entity.pdbx_description
1 polymer ?
#
loop_
_entity_poly.entity_id
_entity_poly.type
_entity_poly.pdbx_seq_one_letter_code
_entity_poly.pdbx_strand_id
1 'polypeptide(L)'
;MSNTVTEFKYQQEKNHQMLQKLAKFIEKGRDFGLEPDVNLINKLTAALKTAEEKILKVALIGGFSEGKTSIASAWLERLDKSMNISQQESSNEVQVYRLDDDIELIDTPGLFGFKEQLNSAGEIEKYKAITKKYVSEAHLVLYVMNSVNPVKESHGEDLTWLFRELNLLPRTVFVLSRFDEVADIEDEWDYHENLKIKKTKCDLTFKKLN
;
A
#
# COMPACT_ATOMS: atom_id res chain seq x y z
N MET A 1 6.04 -15.57 -10.60
CA MET A 1 6.59 -14.38 -9.91
C MET A 1 7.92 -13.87 -10.51
N SER A 2 8.77 -14.68 -11.09
CA SER A 2 10.10 -14.27 -11.58
C SER A 2 10.11 -13.11 -12.59
N ASN A 3 9.15 -13.01 -13.49
CA ASN A 3 9.14 -11.99 -14.55
C ASN A 3 8.88 -10.57 -14.00
N THR A 4 7.93 -10.41 -13.07
CA THR A 4 7.57 -9.09 -12.50
C THR A 4 8.69 -8.50 -11.64
N VAL A 5 9.34 -9.31 -10.82
CA VAL A 5 10.48 -8.87 -9.99
C VAL A 5 11.68 -8.51 -10.87
N THR A 6 11.93 -9.28 -11.93
CA THR A 6 12.99 -8.99 -12.89
C THR A 6 12.73 -7.66 -13.61
N GLU A 7 11.50 -7.41 -14.06
CA GLU A 7 11.12 -6.14 -14.68
C GLU A 7 11.25 -4.98 -13.69
N PHE A 8 10.83 -5.14 -12.44
CA PHE A 8 11.02 -4.13 -11.39
C PHE A 8 12.50 -3.79 -11.20
N LYS A 9 13.37 -4.80 -11.06
CA LYS A 9 14.83 -4.60 -10.91
C LYS A 9 15.44 -3.88 -12.12
N TYR A 10 14.99 -4.21 -13.32
CA TYR A 10 15.42 -3.54 -14.55
C TYR A 10 15.01 -2.06 -14.56
N GLN A 11 13.77 -1.76 -14.17
CA GLN A 11 13.29 -0.38 -14.11
C GLN A 11 14.01 0.42 -13.00
N GLN A 12 14.30 -0.19 -11.86
CA GLN A 12 15.08 0.44 -10.79
C GLN A 12 16.50 0.77 -11.26
N GLU A 13 17.18 -0.15 -11.95
CA GLU A 13 18.51 0.10 -12.49
C GLU A 13 18.50 1.27 -13.50
N LYS A 14 17.51 1.32 -14.38
CA LYS A 14 17.32 2.42 -15.32
C LYS A 14 17.08 3.76 -14.61
N ASN A 15 16.23 3.76 -13.58
CA ASN A 15 15.97 4.94 -12.76
C ASN A 15 17.24 5.41 -12.04
N HIS A 16 18.00 4.49 -11.46
CA HIS A 16 19.26 4.79 -10.79
C HIS A 16 20.26 5.47 -11.75
N GLN A 17 20.45 4.91 -12.96
CA GLN A 17 21.31 5.49 -13.99
C GLN A 17 20.85 6.90 -14.41
N MET A 18 19.53 7.14 -14.51
CA MET A 18 18.99 8.46 -14.83
C MET A 18 19.26 9.47 -13.72
N LEU A 19 19.06 9.07 -12.46
CA LEU A 19 19.35 9.92 -11.28
C LEU A 19 20.84 10.23 -11.17
N GLN A 20 21.73 9.27 -11.46
CA GLN A 20 23.17 9.51 -11.52
C GLN A 20 23.55 10.52 -12.61
N LYS A 21 22.93 10.46 -13.79
CA LYS A 21 23.15 11.44 -14.86
C LYS A 21 22.70 12.83 -14.43
N LEU A 22 21.55 12.93 -13.74
CA LEU A 22 21.06 14.18 -13.19
C LEU A 22 22.01 14.75 -12.13
N ALA A 23 22.52 13.90 -11.21
CA ALA A 23 23.50 14.32 -10.21
C ALA A 23 24.77 14.88 -10.86
N LYS A 24 25.32 14.20 -11.85
CA LYS A 24 26.48 14.67 -12.63
C LYS A 24 26.21 15.97 -13.39
N PHE A 25 24.99 16.14 -13.90
CA PHE A 25 24.60 17.38 -14.56
C PHE A 25 24.58 18.56 -13.57
N ILE A 26 24.01 18.36 -12.39
CA ILE A 26 23.98 19.36 -11.33
C ILE A 26 25.40 19.72 -10.87
N GLU A 27 26.27 18.72 -10.70
CA GLU A 27 27.67 18.92 -10.31
C GLU A 27 28.42 19.77 -11.36
N LYS A 28 28.28 19.44 -12.64
CA LYS A 28 28.84 20.27 -13.72
C LYS A 28 28.29 21.69 -13.74
N GLY A 29 27.01 21.88 -13.39
CA GLY A 29 26.43 23.21 -13.28
C GLY A 29 27.15 24.11 -12.28
N ARG A 30 27.70 23.55 -11.19
CA ARG A 30 28.50 24.27 -10.22
C ARG A 30 29.78 24.87 -10.83
N ASP A 31 30.39 24.13 -11.76
CA ASP A 31 31.60 24.61 -12.48
C ASP A 31 31.29 25.89 -13.29
N PHE A 32 30.04 26.12 -13.62
CA PHE A 32 29.53 27.32 -14.30
C PHE A 32 28.89 28.36 -13.37
N GLY A 33 29.08 28.21 -12.03
CA GLY A 33 28.55 29.16 -11.05
C GLY A 33 27.08 29.00 -10.71
N LEU A 34 26.44 27.89 -11.09
CA LEU A 34 25.07 27.57 -10.69
C LEU A 34 25.10 26.97 -9.28
N GLU A 35 24.39 27.61 -8.34
CA GLU A 35 24.18 27.06 -6.99
C GLU A 35 22.84 26.33 -6.94
N PRO A 36 22.84 24.98 -6.91
CA PRO A 36 21.60 24.23 -6.81
C PRO A 36 20.98 24.37 -5.41
N ASP A 37 19.65 24.40 -5.35
CA ASP A 37 18.91 24.41 -4.09
C ASP A 37 19.28 23.19 -3.23
N VAL A 38 19.57 23.42 -1.95
CA VAL A 38 19.91 22.39 -0.97
C VAL A 38 18.79 21.34 -0.86
N ASN A 39 17.52 21.74 -0.93
CA ASN A 39 16.39 20.82 -0.90
C ASN A 39 16.38 19.89 -2.12
N LEU A 40 16.76 20.40 -3.29
CA LEU A 40 16.88 19.59 -4.51
C LEU A 40 17.98 18.54 -4.37
N ILE A 41 19.14 18.93 -3.83
CA ILE A 41 20.25 18.00 -3.57
C ILE A 41 19.84 16.91 -2.59
N ASN A 42 19.19 17.28 -1.48
CA ASN A 42 18.72 16.32 -0.48
C ASN A 42 17.70 15.33 -1.07
N LYS A 43 16.76 15.82 -1.88
CA LYS A 43 15.79 14.97 -2.59
C LYS A 43 16.47 14.01 -3.58
N LEU A 44 17.45 14.49 -4.33
CA LEU A 44 18.18 13.66 -5.28
C LEU A 44 19.00 12.58 -4.57
N THR A 45 19.68 12.93 -3.48
CA THR A 45 20.44 11.98 -2.66
C THR A 45 19.53 10.90 -2.06
N ALA A 46 18.37 11.29 -1.53
CA ALA A 46 17.38 10.34 -1.03
C ALA A 46 16.85 9.43 -2.15
N ALA A 47 16.54 9.99 -3.33
CA ALA A 47 16.07 9.22 -4.47
C ALA A 47 17.13 8.22 -5.00
N LEU A 48 18.40 8.62 -5.04
CA LEU A 48 19.51 7.72 -5.40
C LEU A 48 19.61 6.55 -4.43
N LYS A 49 19.57 6.82 -3.12
CA LYS A 49 19.60 5.78 -2.10
C LYS A 49 18.42 4.80 -2.25
N THR A 50 17.21 5.32 -2.47
CA THR A 50 16.02 4.46 -2.68
C THR A 50 16.15 3.62 -3.96
N ALA A 51 16.72 4.17 -5.03
CA ALA A 51 16.92 3.45 -6.29
C ALA A 51 18.02 2.36 -6.21
N GLU A 52 18.91 2.42 -5.21
CA GLU A 52 19.89 1.36 -4.92
C GLU A 52 19.24 0.14 -4.26
N GLU A 53 18.13 0.34 -3.55
CA GLU A 53 17.39 -0.75 -2.91
C GLU A 53 16.66 -1.55 -3.98
N LYS A 54 17.11 -2.79 -4.22
CA LYS A 54 16.52 -3.70 -5.22
C LYS A 54 15.35 -4.52 -4.67
N ILE A 55 14.84 -4.15 -3.50
CA ILE A 55 13.73 -4.81 -2.81
C ILE A 55 12.43 -4.11 -3.20
N LEU A 56 11.47 -4.89 -3.70
CA LEU A 56 10.12 -4.39 -3.97
C LEU A 56 9.34 -4.27 -2.65
N LYS A 57 9.08 -3.06 -2.19
CA LYS A 57 8.28 -2.80 -0.99
C LYS A 57 6.80 -2.66 -1.37
N VAL A 58 5.95 -3.51 -0.80
CA VAL A 58 4.50 -3.53 -1.01
C VAL A 58 3.81 -3.24 0.31
N ALA A 59 3.03 -2.16 0.40
CA ALA A 59 2.27 -1.82 1.59
C ALA A 59 0.81 -2.24 1.47
N LEU A 60 0.29 -2.91 2.51
CA LEU A 60 -1.13 -3.21 2.68
C LEU A 60 -1.77 -2.10 3.52
N ILE A 61 -2.75 -1.43 2.94
CA ILE A 61 -3.52 -0.35 3.59
C ILE A 61 -5.00 -0.71 3.52
N GLY A 62 -5.78 -0.24 4.46
CA GLY A 62 -7.23 -0.42 4.48
C GLY A 62 -7.79 -0.31 5.88
N GLY A 63 -9.09 -0.38 5.99
CA GLY A 63 -9.80 -0.31 7.26
C GLY A 63 -9.48 -1.46 8.20
N PHE A 64 -9.95 -1.32 9.43
CA PHE A 64 -9.90 -2.40 10.40
C PHE A 64 -10.72 -3.61 9.89
N SER A 65 -10.22 -4.83 10.13
CA SER A 65 -10.85 -6.10 9.71
C SER A 65 -11.14 -6.24 8.20
N GLU A 66 -10.52 -5.46 7.33
CA GLU A 66 -10.66 -5.58 5.87
C GLU A 66 -9.82 -6.73 5.26
N GLY A 67 -9.16 -7.53 6.08
CA GLY A 67 -8.45 -8.74 5.62
C GLY A 67 -7.00 -8.53 5.18
N LYS A 68 -6.34 -7.40 5.54
CA LYS A 68 -4.94 -7.12 5.20
C LYS A 68 -3.99 -8.23 5.65
N THR A 69 -4.01 -8.57 6.94
CA THR A 69 -3.17 -9.62 7.51
C THR A 69 -3.49 -11.01 6.94
N SER A 70 -4.74 -11.27 6.57
CA SER A 70 -5.12 -12.51 5.89
C SER A 70 -4.52 -12.61 4.49
N ILE A 71 -4.47 -11.49 3.76
CA ILE A 71 -3.80 -11.41 2.45
C ILE A 71 -2.29 -11.60 2.62
N ALA A 72 -1.69 -10.95 3.63
CA ALA A 72 -0.28 -11.14 3.95
C ALA A 72 0.04 -12.60 4.24
N SER A 73 -0.76 -13.27 5.09
CA SER A 73 -0.60 -14.68 5.44
C SER A 73 -0.71 -15.60 4.23
N ALA A 74 -1.72 -15.37 3.39
CA ALA A 74 -1.92 -16.15 2.17
C ALA A 74 -0.77 -15.97 1.18
N TRP A 75 -0.23 -14.77 1.06
CA TRP A 75 0.92 -14.49 0.20
C TRP A 75 2.20 -15.16 0.71
N LEU A 76 2.39 -15.20 2.03
CA LEU A 76 3.52 -15.90 2.67
C LEU A 76 3.38 -17.42 2.61
N GLU A 77 2.26 -17.96 2.08
CA GLU A 77 1.94 -19.40 2.04
C GLU A 77 2.02 -20.10 3.40
N ARG A 78 1.90 -19.33 4.48
CA ARG A 78 1.95 -19.85 5.85
C ARG A 78 1.14 -18.97 6.79
N LEU A 79 0.51 -19.61 7.75
CA LEU A 79 0.00 -18.96 8.95
C LEU A 79 1.14 -18.93 9.97
N ASP A 80 1.82 -17.82 10.07
CA ASP A 80 2.78 -17.60 11.15
C ASP A 80 1.98 -17.29 12.43
N LYS A 81 2.32 -17.94 13.55
CA LYS A 81 1.69 -17.67 14.86
C LYS A 81 1.94 -16.25 15.34
N SER A 82 2.95 -15.56 14.81
CA SER A 82 3.22 -14.15 15.06
C SER A 82 2.24 -13.22 14.31
N MET A 83 1.57 -13.73 13.28
CA MET A 83 0.53 -12.98 12.57
C MET A 83 -0.76 -13.00 13.36
N ASN A 84 -1.11 -11.86 13.88
CA ASN A 84 -2.33 -11.69 14.68
C ASN A 84 -3.57 -11.62 13.77
N ILE A 85 -4.08 -12.79 13.38
CA ILE A 85 -5.28 -12.93 12.56
C ILE A 85 -6.44 -13.27 13.49
N SER A 86 -7.00 -12.27 14.13
CA SER A 86 -8.21 -12.43 14.96
C SER A 86 -9.31 -11.48 14.48
N GLN A 87 -10.55 -11.80 14.80
CA GLN A 87 -11.68 -10.89 14.56
C GLN A 87 -11.68 -9.68 15.50
N GLN A 88 -10.88 -9.71 16.57
CA GLN A 88 -10.56 -8.57 17.41
C GLN A 88 -9.28 -7.93 16.87
N GLU A 89 -9.10 -6.63 17.12
CA GLU A 89 -7.96 -5.82 16.63
C GLU A 89 -6.67 -6.60 16.47
N SER A 90 -6.29 -6.83 15.22
CA SER A 90 -5.25 -7.80 14.93
C SER A 90 -3.87 -7.21 14.65
N SER A 91 -3.74 -5.92 14.40
CA SER A 91 -2.43 -5.30 14.21
C SER A 91 -2.42 -3.86 14.70
N ASN A 92 -1.91 -3.66 15.91
CA ASN A 92 -1.68 -2.34 16.49
C ASN A 92 -0.34 -1.72 16.05
N GLU A 93 0.50 -2.52 15.41
CA GLU A 93 1.83 -2.12 14.96
C GLU A 93 2.03 -2.52 13.50
N VAL A 94 2.90 -1.77 12.81
CA VAL A 94 3.34 -2.12 11.46
C VAL A 94 4.18 -3.38 11.54
N GLN A 95 3.83 -4.37 10.73
CA GLN A 95 4.61 -5.60 10.57
C GLN A 95 5.26 -5.62 9.19
N VAL A 96 6.53 -5.98 9.14
CA VAL A 96 7.28 -6.09 7.89
C VAL A 96 7.68 -7.55 7.69
N TYR A 97 7.22 -8.14 6.61
CA TYR A 97 7.52 -9.52 6.25
C TYR A 97 8.39 -9.54 5.00
N ARG A 98 9.42 -10.37 5.00
CA ARG A 98 10.24 -10.62 3.80
C ARG A 98 9.76 -11.86 3.09
N LEU A 99 9.46 -11.69 1.80
CA LEU A 99 9.21 -12.75 0.85
C LEU A 99 10.46 -12.90 -0.02
N ASP A 100 11.22 -13.92 0.25
CA ASP A 100 12.54 -14.09 -0.33
C ASP A 100 13.44 -12.85 -0.08
N ASP A 101 14.50 -12.68 -0.88
CA ASP A 101 15.39 -11.51 -0.78
C ASP A 101 14.90 -10.29 -1.58
N ASP A 102 13.76 -10.40 -2.26
CA ASP A 102 13.35 -9.47 -3.32
C ASP A 102 12.12 -8.65 -2.99
N ILE A 103 11.28 -9.08 -2.03
CA ILE A 103 10.00 -8.43 -1.71
C ILE A 103 9.87 -8.22 -0.20
N GLU A 104 9.54 -7.01 0.19
CA GLU A 104 9.06 -6.67 1.53
C GLU A 104 7.57 -6.37 1.49
N LEU A 105 6.80 -7.08 2.31
CA LEU A 105 5.39 -6.84 2.53
C LEU A 105 5.21 -6.11 3.85
N ILE A 106 4.61 -4.93 3.79
CA ILE A 106 4.39 -4.04 4.94
C ILE A 106 2.90 -4.09 5.28
N ASP A 107 2.55 -4.78 6.36
CA ASP A 107 1.18 -4.80 6.89
C ASP A 107 1.01 -3.63 7.86
N THR A 108 0.10 -2.71 7.50
CA THR A 108 -0.15 -1.52 8.32
C THR A 108 -1.36 -1.73 9.23
N PRO A 109 -1.39 -1.04 10.40
CA PRO A 109 -2.58 -0.99 11.23
C PRO A 109 -3.80 -0.51 10.45
N GLY A 110 -4.98 -0.95 10.83
CA GLY A 110 -6.24 -0.50 10.21
C GLY A 110 -6.46 1.00 10.38
N LEU A 111 -6.56 1.75 9.29
CA LEU A 111 -6.62 3.22 9.29
C LEU A 111 -7.89 3.79 9.95
N PHE A 112 -9.01 3.06 9.87
CA PHE A 112 -10.34 3.60 10.20
C PHE A 112 -10.93 3.07 11.50
N GLY A 113 -10.35 2.03 12.12
CA GLY A 113 -10.87 1.45 13.37
C GLY A 113 -10.50 2.23 14.61
N PHE A 114 -9.51 3.09 14.54
CA PHE A 114 -8.95 3.76 15.70
C PHE A 114 -9.70 5.02 16.15
N LYS A 115 -10.47 5.67 15.27
CA LYS A 115 -11.26 6.85 15.66
C LYS A 115 -12.31 6.55 16.74
N GLU A 116 -12.80 5.31 16.79
CA GLU A 116 -13.81 4.88 17.77
C GLU A 116 -13.19 4.38 19.09
N GLN A 117 -11.91 4.00 19.06
CA GLN A 117 -11.22 3.38 20.21
C GLN A 117 -10.15 4.27 20.85
N LEU A 118 -9.60 5.22 20.10
CA LEU A 118 -8.57 6.13 20.61
C LEU A 118 -9.23 7.33 21.29
N ASN A 119 -9.07 7.39 22.61
CA ASN A 119 -9.59 8.48 23.45
C ASN A 119 -8.77 9.78 23.34
N SER A 120 -7.74 9.83 22.48
CA SER A 120 -6.91 11.03 22.34
C SER A 120 -6.52 11.33 20.90
N ALA A 121 -6.58 12.62 20.51
CA ALA A 121 -6.13 13.09 19.20
C ALA A 121 -4.64 12.77 18.92
N GLY A 122 -3.80 12.73 19.95
CA GLY A 122 -2.37 12.46 19.82
C GLY A 122 -2.04 11.04 19.36
N GLU A 123 -2.88 10.05 19.65
CA GLU A 123 -2.68 8.69 19.20
C GLU A 123 -3.02 8.55 17.71
N ILE A 124 -4.06 9.21 17.23
CA ILE A 124 -4.43 9.24 15.80
C ILE A 124 -3.29 9.84 14.97
N GLU A 125 -2.70 10.95 15.43
CA GLU A 125 -1.56 11.58 14.76
C GLU A 125 -0.34 10.67 14.72
N LYS A 126 -0.07 9.94 15.79
CA LYS A 126 1.02 8.95 15.85
C LYS A 126 0.82 7.84 14.82
N TYR A 127 -0.39 7.29 14.70
CA TYR A 127 -0.71 6.27 13.69
C TYR A 127 -0.59 6.81 12.26
N LYS A 128 -1.08 8.01 12.00
CA LYS A 128 -0.93 8.65 10.69
C LYS A 128 0.54 8.88 10.36
N ALA A 129 1.37 9.30 11.30
CA ALA A 129 2.79 9.49 11.11
C ALA A 129 3.52 8.17 10.81
N ILE A 130 3.22 7.10 11.54
CA ILE A 130 3.78 5.76 11.30
C ILE A 130 3.36 5.26 9.92
N THR A 131 2.07 5.28 9.62
CA THR A 131 1.55 4.84 8.32
C THR A 131 2.18 5.64 7.18
N LYS A 132 2.24 6.97 7.31
CA LYS A 132 2.88 7.85 6.32
C LYS A 132 4.33 7.44 6.05
N LYS A 133 5.12 7.16 7.08
CA LYS A 133 6.51 6.74 6.93
C LYS A 133 6.62 5.50 6.06
N TYR A 134 5.97 4.42 6.43
CA TYR A 134 6.08 3.14 5.74
C TYR A 134 5.46 3.16 4.34
N VAL A 135 4.34 3.83 4.19
CA VAL A 135 3.65 3.94 2.90
C VAL A 135 4.41 4.83 1.92
N SER A 136 5.08 5.87 2.42
CA SER A 136 5.93 6.71 1.56
C SER A 136 7.12 5.96 0.99
N GLU A 137 7.61 4.94 1.69
CA GLU A 137 8.69 4.06 1.25
C GLU A 137 8.23 2.93 0.31
N ALA A 138 6.93 2.64 0.25
CA ALA A 138 6.41 1.56 -0.56
C ALA A 138 6.41 1.90 -2.07
N HIS A 139 6.81 0.94 -2.89
CA HIS A 139 6.75 1.05 -4.36
C HIS A 139 5.34 0.77 -4.89
N LEU A 140 4.59 -0.11 -4.22
CA LEU A 140 3.23 -0.48 -4.53
C LEU A 140 2.38 -0.43 -3.25
N VAL A 141 1.17 0.08 -3.37
CA VAL A 141 0.18 0.10 -2.30
C VAL A 141 -0.99 -0.78 -2.68
N LEU A 142 -1.33 -1.75 -1.84
CA LEU A 142 -2.54 -2.53 -1.95
C LEU A 142 -3.57 -1.95 -0.98
N TYR A 143 -4.54 -1.23 -1.53
CA TYR A 143 -5.65 -0.71 -0.73
C TYR A 143 -6.74 -1.76 -0.63
N VAL A 144 -6.80 -2.41 0.54
CA VAL A 144 -7.72 -3.52 0.82
C VAL A 144 -9.04 -2.97 1.36
N MET A 145 -10.14 -3.39 0.79
CA MET A 145 -11.48 -2.99 1.21
C MET A 145 -12.44 -4.17 1.16
N ASN A 146 -13.42 -4.17 2.04
CA ASN A 146 -14.47 -5.18 2.08
C ASN A 146 -15.37 -5.03 0.86
N SER A 147 -15.64 -6.12 0.15
CA SER A 147 -16.47 -6.14 -1.05
C SER A 147 -17.94 -5.83 -0.80
N VAL A 148 -18.45 -6.06 0.41
CA VAL A 148 -19.86 -5.78 0.79
C VAL A 148 -20.08 -4.29 1.00
N ASN A 149 -19.14 -3.60 1.68
CA ASN A 149 -19.22 -2.16 1.91
C ASN A 149 -17.85 -1.50 1.76
N PRO A 150 -17.38 -1.32 0.51
CA PRO A 150 -15.98 -0.97 0.22
C PRO A 150 -15.60 0.47 0.58
N VAL A 151 -16.56 1.38 0.58
CA VAL A 151 -16.31 2.80 0.89
C VAL A 151 -17.39 3.29 1.86
N LYS A 152 -17.01 3.49 3.12
CA LYS A 152 -17.87 4.11 4.13
C LYS A 152 -17.68 5.63 4.09
N GLU A 153 -18.74 6.40 4.34
CA GLU A 153 -18.66 7.88 4.39
C GLU A 153 -17.64 8.36 5.43
N SER A 154 -17.50 7.63 6.55
CA SER A 154 -16.51 7.93 7.60
C SER A 154 -15.05 7.85 7.13
N HIS A 155 -14.79 7.25 5.98
CA HIS A 155 -13.44 7.11 5.42
C HIS A 155 -12.99 8.29 4.53
N GLY A 156 -13.90 9.24 4.20
CA GLY A 156 -13.64 10.28 3.21
C GLY A 156 -12.42 11.16 3.50
N GLU A 157 -12.20 11.55 4.75
CA GLU A 157 -11.04 12.36 5.14
C GLU A 157 -9.72 11.59 4.97
N ASP A 158 -9.69 10.32 5.39
CA ASP A 158 -8.49 9.50 5.31
C ASP A 158 -8.16 9.09 3.87
N LEU A 159 -9.19 8.88 3.03
CA LEU A 159 -9.00 8.67 1.59
C LEU A 159 -8.45 9.94 0.91
N THR A 160 -8.95 11.11 1.29
CA THR A 160 -8.41 12.39 0.80
C THR A 160 -6.95 12.55 1.20
N TRP A 161 -6.62 12.26 2.44
CA TRP A 161 -5.25 12.30 2.93
C TRP A 161 -4.34 11.32 2.16
N LEU A 162 -4.73 10.06 2.01
CA LEU A 162 -3.94 9.05 1.30
C LEU A 162 -3.72 9.41 -0.18
N PHE A 163 -4.81 9.74 -0.88
CA PHE A 163 -4.76 9.82 -2.34
C PHE A 163 -4.43 11.22 -2.87
N ARG A 164 -4.79 12.28 -2.15
CA ARG A 164 -4.49 13.65 -2.54
C ARG A 164 -3.25 14.20 -1.85
N GLU A 165 -3.17 14.12 -0.52
CA GLU A 165 -2.05 14.72 0.20
C GLU A 165 -0.76 13.88 0.08
N LEU A 166 -0.85 12.55 0.20
CA LEU A 166 0.29 11.65 0.03
C LEU A 166 0.52 11.23 -1.43
N ASN A 167 -0.38 11.59 -2.34
CA ASN A 167 -0.31 11.27 -3.77
C ASN A 167 -0.03 9.78 -4.05
N LEU A 168 -0.75 8.89 -3.35
CA LEU A 168 -0.51 7.45 -3.47
C LEU A 168 -1.26 6.80 -4.65
N LEU A 169 -2.30 7.45 -5.18
CA LEU A 169 -3.16 6.87 -6.20
C LEU A 169 -2.40 6.29 -7.41
N PRO A 170 -1.33 6.92 -7.94
CA PRO A 170 -0.58 6.40 -9.10
C PRO A 170 0.11 5.04 -8.85
N ARG A 171 0.30 4.65 -7.59
CA ARG A 171 0.94 3.38 -7.18
C ARG A 171 0.03 2.49 -6.33
N THR A 172 -1.28 2.74 -6.36
CA THR A 172 -2.28 2.01 -5.59
C THR A 172 -3.04 1.02 -6.47
N VAL A 173 -3.15 -0.20 -6.02
CA VAL A 173 -4.07 -1.22 -6.53
C VAL A 173 -5.16 -1.45 -5.50
N PHE A 174 -6.42 -1.37 -5.92
CA PHE A 174 -7.56 -1.63 -5.07
C PHE A 174 -7.83 -3.14 -5.03
N VAL A 175 -7.91 -3.69 -3.82
CA VAL A 175 -8.12 -5.11 -3.57
C VAL A 175 -9.45 -5.28 -2.84
N LEU A 176 -10.37 -5.99 -3.47
CA LEU A 176 -11.64 -6.38 -2.84
C LEU A 176 -11.46 -7.70 -2.11
N SER A 177 -11.51 -7.66 -0.79
CA SER A 177 -11.46 -8.82 0.09
C SER A 177 -12.86 -9.34 0.42
N ARG A 178 -12.94 -10.49 1.10
CA ARG A 178 -14.20 -11.08 1.60
C ARG A 178 -15.26 -11.20 0.50
N PHE A 179 -14.85 -11.62 -0.68
CA PHE A 179 -15.72 -11.71 -1.82
C PHE A 179 -16.76 -12.85 -1.68
N ASP A 180 -16.49 -13.81 -0.82
CA ASP A 180 -17.37 -14.87 -0.37
C ASP A 180 -18.61 -14.34 0.37
N GLU A 181 -18.49 -13.22 1.11
CA GLU A 181 -19.59 -12.58 1.83
C GLU A 181 -20.58 -11.84 0.91
N VAL A 182 -20.30 -11.74 -0.39
CA VAL A 182 -21.14 -11.02 -1.37
C VAL A 182 -22.29 -11.89 -1.90
N ALA A 183 -22.23 -13.23 -1.78
CA ALA A 183 -23.29 -14.13 -2.16
C ALA A 183 -24.22 -14.39 -0.97
N ASP A 184 -25.54 -14.40 -1.18
CA ASP A 184 -26.47 -14.88 -0.19
C ASP A 184 -26.26 -16.38 0.03
N ILE A 185 -26.14 -16.78 1.29
CA ILE A 185 -25.81 -18.16 1.72
C ILE A 185 -26.92 -19.14 1.34
N GLU A 186 -28.12 -18.65 1.00
CA GLU A 186 -29.31 -19.47 0.68
C GLU A 186 -29.38 -19.92 -0.77
N ASP A 187 -28.60 -19.35 -1.69
CA ASP A 187 -28.54 -19.81 -3.07
C ASP A 187 -27.58 -21.01 -3.21
N GLU A 188 -28.07 -22.12 -3.74
CA GLU A 188 -27.21 -23.23 -4.15
C GLU A 188 -26.01 -22.66 -4.94
N TRP A 189 -24.81 -23.05 -4.55
CA TRP A 189 -23.57 -22.55 -5.12
C TRP A 189 -23.46 -22.84 -6.59
N ASP A 190 -24.00 -22.00 -7.44
CA ASP A 190 -23.71 -21.99 -8.87
C ASP A 190 -22.48 -21.09 -9.11
N TYR A 191 -21.36 -21.71 -9.40
CA TYR A 191 -20.10 -21.04 -9.65
C TYR A 191 -20.21 -19.97 -10.75
N HIS A 192 -21.00 -20.21 -11.79
CA HIS A 192 -21.16 -19.30 -12.93
C HIS A 192 -22.07 -18.12 -12.61
N GLU A 193 -23.16 -18.31 -11.91
CA GLU A 193 -24.04 -17.22 -11.48
C GLU A 193 -23.38 -16.35 -10.41
N ASN A 194 -22.73 -16.95 -9.42
CA ASN A 194 -21.99 -16.23 -8.39
C ASN A 194 -20.84 -15.39 -8.96
N LEU A 195 -20.12 -15.87 -9.98
CA LEU A 195 -19.13 -15.08 -10.70
C LEU A 195 -19.77 -13.87 -11.39
N LYS A 196 -20.97 -14.00 -11.95
CA LYS A 196 -21.69 -12.92 -12.62
C LYS A 196 -22.16 -11.85 -11.63
N ILE A 197 -22.72 -12.25 -10.49
CA ILE A 197 -23.12 -11.35 -9.39
C ILE A 197 -21.89 -10.63 -8.82
N LYS A 198 -20.81 -11.36 -8.56
CA LYS A 198 -19.54 -10.80 -8.06
C LYS A 198 -18.98 -9.76 -9.04
N LYS A 199 -18.98 -10.05 -10.34
CA LYS A 199 -18.52 -9.10 -11.36
C LYS A 199 -19.36 -7.83 -11.38
N THR A 200 -20.68 -7.92 -11.31
CA THR A 200 -21.60 -6.78 -11.29
C THR A 200 -21.39 -5.91 -10.04
N LYS A 201 -21.20 -6.52 -8.86
CA LYS A 201 -20.92 -5.79 -7.62
C LYS A 201 -19.54 -5.13 -7.67
N CYS A 202 -18.53 -5.77 -8.26
CA CYS A 202 -17.22 -5.19 -8.50
C CYS A 202 -17.32 -3.94 -9.37
N ASP A 203 -18.05 -4.01 -10.50
CA ASP A 203 -18.27 -2.88 -11.39
C ASP A 203 -19.00 -1.70 -10.70
N LEU A 204 -19.96 -1.98 -9.82
CA LEU A 204 -20.65 -0.98 -9.01
C LEU A 204 -19.71 -0.32 -7.98
N THR A 205 -18.80 -1.09 -7.40
CA THR A 205 -17.81 -0.58 -6.45
C THR A 205 -16.84 0.38 -7.14
N PHE A 206 -16.31 0.00 -8.31
CA PHE A 206 -15.42 0.88 -9.08
C PHE A 206 -16.10 2.18 -9.52
N LYS A 207 -17.41 2.15 -9.84
CA LYS A 207 -18.19 3.36 -10.16
C LYS A 207 -18.36 4.30 -8.97
N LYS A 208 -18.30 3.82 -7.73
CA LYS A 208 -18.35 4.67 -6.53
C LYS A 208 -17.01 5.30 -6.18
N LEU A 209 -15.90 4.78 -6.72
CA LEU A 209 -14.55 5.27 -6.47
C LEU A 209 -14.10 6.34 -7.48
N ASN A 210 -14.80 6.47 -8.60
CA ASN A 210 -14.61 7.52 -9.63
C ASN A 210 -15.60 8.67 -9.46
#